data_ac416ab221c3ef1b530958a940e1485b
#
_entry.id   ac416ab221c3ef1b530958a940e1485b
#
_cell.length_a   1.000
_cell.length_b   1.000
_cell.length_c   1.000
_cell.angle_alpha   90.00
_cell.angle_beta   90.00
_cell.angle_gamma   90.00
#
_symmetry.space_group_name_H-M   'P 1'
#
loop_
_entity.id
_entity.type
_entity.pdbx_description
1 polymer ?
#
loop_
_entity_poly.entity_id
_entity_poly.type
_entity_poly.pdbx_seq_one_letter_code
_entity_poly.pdbx_strand_id
1 'polypeptide(L)'
;MRTLLIGYGNPGRGDDGLGPALAEAIEALGLPDLKVDIDFQLNVEDAWEMNGYDRAIFADAAVEGAEPFFFKEVVPEDSADFSSHSASPAGVLKLARNLFNAKVRGFVIGIRGYEFDVFGAPITPRAQDNLRQAIAFLAETLRVGEKEPAAPA
;
A
#
# COMPACT_ATOMS: atom_id res chain seq x y z
N MET A 1 -12.78 -6.00 -11.85
CA MET A 1 -12.60 -5.49 -10.47
C MET A 1 -11.73 -4.24 -10.52
N ARG A 2 -12.26 -3.14 -10.01
CA ARG A 2 -11.53 -1.87 -9.99
C ARG A 2 -10.68 -1.78 -8.73
N THR A 3 -9.40 -1.49 -8.90
CA THR A 3 -8.43 -1.43 -7.81
C THR A 3 -7.80 -0.04 -7.73
N LEU A 4 -7.69 0.47 -6.51
CA LEU A 4 -6.90 1.65 -6.17
C LEU A 4 -5.65 1.18 -5.42
N LEU A 5 -4.48 1.50 -5.95
CA LEU A 5 -3.20 1.24 -5.29
C LEU A 5 -2.66 2.55 -4.77
N ILE A 6 -2.41 2.61 -3.47
CA ILE A 6 -1.86 3.80 -2.82
C ILE A 6 -0.48 3.43 -2.26
N GLY A 7 0.57 3.98 -2.88
CA GLY A 7 1.93 3.86 -2.37
C GLY A 7 2.30 5.10 -1.58
N TYR A 8 2.71 4.93 -0.34
CA TYR A 8 3.06 6.09 0.49
C TYR A 8 4.34 5.89 1.26
N GLY A 9 5.01 7.00 1.52
CA GLY A 9 6.30 7.06 2.18
C GLY A 9 7.15 8.15 1.57
N ASN A 10 8.32 8.41 2.15
CA ASN A 10 9.22 9.46 1.69
C ASN A 10 10.37 8.85 0.87
N PRO A 11 10.37 9.02 -0.47
CA PRO A 11 11.44 8.48 -1.31
C PRO A 11 12.81 9.11 -1.04
N GLY A 12 12.85 10.22 -0.32
CA GLY A 12 14.11 10.85 0.09
C GLY A 12 14.72 10.27 1.36
N ARG A 13 14.16 9.20 1.94
CA ARG A 13 14.60 8.64 3.22
C ARG A 13 14.86 7.15 3.15
N GLY A 14 15.75 6.72 2.26
CA GLY A 14 16.15 5.32 2.18
C GLY A 14 14.97 4.40 1.93
N ASP A 15 14.82 3.37 2.76
CA ASP A 15 13.80 2.35 2.57
C ASP A 15 12.36 2.82 2.84
N ASP A 16 12.19 4.03 3.37
CA ASP A 16 10.87 4.64 3.47
C ASP A 16 10.25 4.90 2.08
N GLY A 17 11.05 4.87 1.03
CA GLY A 17 10.61 4.99 -0.35
C GLY A 17 10.08 3.71 -0.99
N LEU A 18 10.02 2.59 -0.25
CA LEU A 18 9.58 1.31 -0.83
C LEU A 18 8.12 1.34 -1.33
N GLY A 19 7.22 1.96 -0.57
CA GLY A 19 5.82 2.08 -0.99
C GLY A 19 5.66 2.82 -2.31
N PRO A 20 6.18 4.04 -2.43
CA PRO A 20 6.17 4.77 -3.69
C PRO A 20 6.84 4.02 -4.83
N ALA A 21 7.99 3.36 -4.57
CA ALA A 21 8.70 2.62 -5.61
C ALA A 21 7.88 1.44 -6.15
N LEU A 22 7.19 0.71 -5.28
CA LEU A 22 6.29 -0.35 -5.71
C LEU A 22 5.16 0.21 -6.57
N ALA A 23 4.54 1.28 -6.12
CA ALA A 23 3.43 1.89 -6.83
C ALA A 23 3.84 2.38 -8.22
N GLU A 24 4.99 3.03 -8.33
CA GLU A 24 5.52 3.46 -9.64
C GLU A 24 5.76 2.29 -10.58
N ALA A 25 6.35 1.21 -10.07
CA ALA A 25 6.63 0.03 -10.90
C ALA A 25 5.34 -0.64 -11.41
N ILE A 26 4.33 -0.72 -10.55
CA ILE A 26 3.04 -1.29 -10.94
C ILE A 26 2.32 -0.39 -11.93
N GLU A 27 2.35 0.92 -11.73
CA GLU A 27 1.75 1.88 -12.65
C GLU A 27 2.35 1.75 -14.06
N ALA A 28 3.65 1.56 -14.12
CA ALA A 28 4.37 1.43 -15.39
C ALA A 28 3.95 0.20 -16.22
N LEU A 29 3.31 -0.79 -15.58
CA LEU A 29 2.83 -1.98 -16.28
C LEU A 29 1.56 -1.72 -17.11
N GLY A 30 0.85 -0.61 -16.86
CA GLY A 30 -0.33 -0.25 -17.62
C GLY A 30 -1.49 -1.23 -17.49
N LEU A 31 -1.66 -1.81 -16.31
CA LEU A 31 -2.71 -2.80 -16.07
C LEU A 31 -4.11 -2.17 -16.13
N PRO A 32 -5.12 -2.90 -16.64
CA PRO A 32 -6.48 -2.37 -16.72
C PRO A 32 -7.13 -2.28 -15.34
N ASP A 33 -8.12 -1.39 -15.22
CA ASP A 33 -8.93 -1.22 -14.01
C ASP A 33 -8.12 -0.92 -12.76
N LEU A 34 -6.99 -0.26 -12.94
CA LEU A 34 -6.09 0.10 -11.85
C LEU A 34 -5.82 1.60 -11.88
N LYS A 35 -6.02 2.24 -10.73
CA LYS A 35 -5.54 3.59 -10.50
C LYS A 35 -4.44 3.55 -9.44
N VAL A 36 -3.39 4.32 -9.64
CA VAL A 36 -2.25 4.39 -8.74
C VAL A 36 -2.11 5.82 -8.22
N ASP A 37 -2.05 5.94 -6.90
CA ASP A 37 -1.75 7.19 -6.21
C ASP A 37 -0.45 7.01 -5.42
N ILE A 38 0.37 8.06 -5.42
CA ILE A 38 1.64 8.06 -4.69
C ILE A 38 1.68 9.34 -3.85
N ASP A 39 1.96 9.18 -2.56
CA ASP A 39 2.02 10.31 -1.64
C ASP A 39 3.04 10.05 -0.54
N PHE A 40 3.36 11.10 0.24
CA PHE A 40 4.24 10.97 1.39
C PHE A 40 3.57 10.23 2.55
N GLN A 41 2.28 10.39 2.71
CA GLN A 41 1.51 9.75 3.78
C GLN A 41 0.06 9.60 3.37
N LEU A 42 -0.66 8.71 4.04
CA LEU A 42 -2.09 8.60 3.88
C LEU A 42 -2.80 9.81 4.46
N ASN A 43 -3.95 10.17 3.88
CA ASN A 43 -4.74 11.31 4.35
C ASN A 43 -6.24 11.03 4.19
N VAL A 44 -7.07 11.96 4.68
CA VAL A 44 -8.53 11.77 4.66
C VAL A 44 -9.13 11.74 3.25
N GLU A 45 -8.50 12.40 2.30
CA GLU A 45 -8.96 12.40 0.89
C GLU A 45 -8.88 10.99 0.30
N ASP A 46 -7.96 10.16 0.78
CA ASP A 46 -7.86 8.77 0.34
C ASP A 46 -9.12 8.00 0.67
N ALA A 47 -9.76 8.29 1.80
CA ALA A 47 -11.01 7.66 2.18
C ALA A 47 -12.14 7.97 1.18
N TRP A 48 -12.20 9.21 0.73
CA TRP A 48 -13.19 9.61 -0.27
C TRP A 48 -12.92 8.94 -1.62
N GLU A 49 -11.67 8.90 -2.02
CA GLU A 49 -11.29 8.32 -3.31
C GLU A 49 -11.62 6.83 -3.41
N MET A 50 -11.48 6.08 -2.31
CA MET A 50 -11.80 4.65 -2.29
C MET A 50 -13.24 4.36 -2.69
N ASN A 51 -14.12 5.33 -2.60
CA ASN A 51 -15.56 5.17 -2.85
C ASN A 51 -15.86 4.93 -4.33
N GLY A 52 -15.18 4.34 -5.09
CA GLY A 52 -15.45 3.99 -6.48
C GLY A 52 -14.73 2.72 -6.87
N TYR A 53 -14.13 2.05 -5.88
CA TYR A 53 -13.29 0.90 -6.14
C TYR A 53 -13.77 -0.31 -5.37
N ASP A 54 -13.51 -1.48 -5.93
CA ASP A 54 -13.82 -2.75 -5.29
C ASP A 54 -12.75 -3.12 -4.27
N ARG A 55 -11.52 -2.71 -4.54
CA ARG A 55 -10.36 -3.05 -3.74
C ARG A 55 -9.40 -1.87 -3.64
N ALA A 56 -8.87 -1.64 -2.44
CA ALA A 56 -7.81 -0.67 -2.22
C ALA A 56 -6.60 -1.42 -1.63
N ILE A 57 -5.44 -1.21 -2.21
CA ILE A 57 -4.19 -1.82 -1.75
C ILE A 57 -3.26 -0.71 -1.29
N PHE A 58 -2.82 -0.81 -0.03
CA PHE A 58 -1.89 0.14 0.57
C PHE A 58 -0.48 -0.45 0.52
N ALA A 59 0.44 0.24 -0.13
CA ALA A 59 1.83 -0.18 -0.23
C ALA A 59 2.69 0.69 0.67
N ASP A 60 3.39 0.06 1.59
CA ASP A 60 4.21 0.73 2.61
C ASP A 60 5.48 -0.05 2.88
N ALA A 61 6.47 0.64 3.40
CA ALA A 61 7.66 0.01 3.92
C ALA A 61 7.37 -0.56 5.32
N ALA A 62 7.89 -1.75 5.61
CA ALA A 62 7.77 -2.37 6.92
C ALA A 62 9.12 -2.32 7.63
N VAL A 63 9.14 -1.76 8.85
CA VAL A 63 10.38 -1.64 9.63
C VAL A 63 10.77 -2.96 10.29
N GLU A 64 9.84 -3.89 10.39
CA GLU A 64 10.06 -5.19 11.00
C GLU A 64 9.12 -6.20 10.36
N GLY A 65 9.25 -7.46 10.76
CA GLY A 65 8.35 -8.51 10.29
C GLY A 65 8.94 -9.34 9.17
N ALA A 66 8.06 -10.03 8.46
CA ALA A 66 8.46 -11.01 7.46
C ALA A 66 9.25 -10.41 6.29
N GLU A 67 10.17 -11.17 5.78
CA GLU A 67 10.88 -10.89 4.53
C GLU A 67 10.41 -11.89 3.47
N PRO A 68 10.29 -11.49 2.21
CA PRO A 68 10.59 -10.16 1.66
C PRO A 68 9.50 -9.14 1.90
N PHE A 69 8.28 -9.58 2.12
CA PHE A 69 7.12 -8.72 2.34
C PHE A 69 6.00 -9.52 3.00
N PHE A 70 4.95 -8.81 3.44
CA PHE A 70 3.69 -9.46 3.79
C PHE A 70 2.55 -8.85 2.98
N PHE A 71 1.48 -9.60 2.83
CA PHE A 71 0.26 -9.13 2.19
C PHE A 71 -0.93 -9.65 2.99
N LYS A 72 -1.76 -8.73 3.47
CA LYS A 72 -2.91 -9.12 4.30
C LYS A 72 -4.08 -8.17 4.10
N GLU A 73 -5.28 -8.67 4.38
CA GLU A 73 -6.48 -7.84 4.38
C GLU A 73 -6.50 -6.96 5.61
N VAL A 74 -6.92 -5.71 5.42
CA VAL A 74 -7.06 -4.73 6.50
C VAL A 74 -8.44 -4.89 7.12
N VAL A 75 -8.46 -5.03 8.45
CA VAL A 75 -9.70 -5.04 9.21
C VAL A 75 -9.88 -3.66 9.83
N PRO A 76 -10.98 -2.94 9.50
CA PRO A 76 -11.23 -1.64 10.12
C PRO A 76 -11.41 -1.80 11.63
N GLU A 77 -10.74 -0.95 12.40
CA GLU A 77 -10.81 -0.98 13.86
C GLU A 77 -11.57 0.23 14.38
N ASP A 78 -12.39 0.02 15.43
CA ASP A 78 -13.17 1.10 16.03
C ASP A 78 -12.30 2.13 16.71
N SER A 79 -11.09 1.77 17.11
CA SER A 79 -10.15 2.65 17.78
C SER A 79 -9.27 3.45 16.82
N ALA A 80 -9.49 3.34 15.50
CA ALA A 80 -8.69 4.09 14.54
C ALA A 80 -8.86 5.58 14.75
N ASP A 81 -7.75 6.28 14.96
CA ASP A 81 -7.73 7.68 15.36
C ASP A 81 -7.07 8.54 14.29
N PHE A 82 -7.78 9.60 13.88
CA PHE A 82 -7.28 10.57 12.91
C PHE A 82 -6.69 11.82 13.57
N SER A 83 -6.62 11.87 14.89
CA SER A 83 -6.01 13.00 15.58
C SER A 83 -4.49 13.00 15.49
N SER A 84 -3.88 11.88 15.13
CA SER A 84 -2.44 11.79 14.95
C SER A 84 -2.02 12.32 13.58
N HIS A 85 -0.72 12.58 13.43
CA HIS A 85 -0.15 13.16 12.22
C HIS A 85 -0.14 12.21 11.01
N SER A 86 -0.45 10.94 11.21
CA SER A 86 -0.49 9.97 10.13
C SER A 86 -1.72 9.10 10.25
N ALA A 87 -2.46 8.97 9.16
CA ALA A 87 -3.57 8.04 9.07
C ALA A 87 -3.03 6.63 8.82
N SER A 88 -3.70 5.63 9.37
CA SER A 88 -3.38 4.22 9.09
C SER A 88 -4.31 3.67 8.01
N PRO A 89 -3.91 2.58 7.32
CA PRO A 89 -4.82 1.90 6.39
C PRO A 89 -6.17 1.53 7.03
N ALA A 90 -6.15 0.99 8.25
CA ALA A 90 -7.38 0.63 8.96
C ALA A 90 -8.25 1.86 9.23
N GLY A 91 -7.63 2.97 9.62
CA GLY A 91 -8.34 4.22 9.87
C GLY A 91 -8.96 4.82 8.63
N VAL A 92 -8.21 4.87 7.55
CA VAL A 92 -8.71 5.40 6.26
C VAL A 92 -9.86 4.52 5.75
N LEU A 93 -9.72 3.20 5.83
CA LEU A 93 -10.77 2.28 5.40
C LEU A 93 -12.03 2.43 6.24
N LYS A 94 -11.89 2.58 7.55
CA LYS A 94 -13.02 2.81 8.43
C LYS A 94 -13.73 4.12 8.11
N LEU A 95 -12.98 5.17 7.86
CA LEU A 95 -13.53 6.46 7.49
C LEU A 95 -14.32 6.35 6.17
N ALA A 96 -13.78 5.63 5.18
CA ALA A 96 -14.46 5.42 3.91
C ALA A 96 -15.82 4.72 4.10
N ARG A 97 -15.85 3.70 4.95
CA ARG A 97 -17.08 2.96 5.23
C ARG A 97 -18.09 3.79 6.00
N ASN A 98 -17.65 4.55 6.99
CA ASN A 98 -18.55 5.29 7.87
C ASN A 98 -19.09 6.57 7.22
N LEU A 99 -18.25 7.33 6.51
CA LEU A 99 -18.66 8.60 5.95
C LEU A 99 -19.21 8.51 4.54
N PHE A 100 -18.75 7.55 3.76
CA PHE A 100 -19.09 7.45 2.35
C PHE A 100 -19.80 6.15 1.99
N ASN A 101 -20.09 5.33 2.99
CA ASN A 101 -20.75 4.03 2.79
C ASN A 101 -20.03 3.17 1.74
N ALA A 102 -18.73 3.29 1.66
CA ALA A 102 -17.92 2.55 0.70
C ALA A 102 -17.90 1.06 1.05
N LYS A 103 -17.94 0.21 0.03
CA LYS A 103 -17.90 -1.25 0.19
C LYS A 103 -16.56 -1.83 -0.23
N VAL A 104 -15.56 -0.98 -0.35
CA VAL A 104 -14.21 -1.36 -0.76
C VAL A 104 -13.58 -2.30 0.28
N ARG A 105 -12.87 -3.31 -0.22
CA ARG A 105 -12.01 -4.14 0.63
C ARG A 105 -10.60 -3.59 0.60
N GLY A 106 -9.96 -3.54 1.75
CA GLY A 106 -8.61 -3.01 1.89
C GLY A 106 -7.58 -4.07 2.17
N PHE A 107 -6.41 -3.92 1.57
CA PHE A 107 -5.26 -4.82 1.76
C PHE A 107 -4.00 -4.00 1.95
N VAL A 108 -3.05 -4.52 2.70
CA VAL A 108 -1.73 -3.90 2.86
C VAL A 108 -0.67 -4.84 2.32
N ILE A 109 0.23 -4.31 1.50
CA ILE A 109 1.48 -4.96 1.17
C ILE A 109 2.60 -4.19 1.86
N GLY A 110 3.26 -4.84 2.82
CA GLY A 110 4.35 -4.25 3.59
C GLY A 110 5.67 -4.84 3.14
N ILE A 111 6.53 -4.00 2.58
CA ILE A 111 7.82 -4.43 2.04
C ILE A 111 8.89 -4.20 3.09
N ARG A 112 9.59 -5.26 3.50
CA ARG A 112 10.59 -5.15 4.55
C ARG A 112 11.75 -4.26 4.13
N GLY A 113 11.99 -3.23 4.95
CA GLY A 113 13.11 -2.31 4.82
C GLY A 113 14.00 -2.35 6.06
N TYR A 114 15.13 -1.67 6.00
CA TYR A 114 16.18 -1.78 7.03
C TYR A 114 16.75 -0.44 7.46
N GLU A 115 16.70 0.58 6.61
CA GLU A 115 17.32 1.88 6.88
C GLU A 115 16.35 3.00 6.50
N PHE A 116 15.94 3.78 7.50
CA PHE A 116 14.87 4.76 7.35
C PHE A 116 15.27 6.19 7.73
N ASP A 117 16.42 6.38 8.33
CA ASP A 117 16.78 7.65 8.98
C ASP A 117 17.78 8.50 8.23
N VAL A 118 18.24 8.06 7.05
CA VAL A 118 19.27 8.79 6.31
C VAL A 118 18.63 9.52 5.13
N PHE A 119 18.57 10.84 5.20
CA PHE A 119 18.09 11.66 4.10
C PHE A 119 19.00 11.55 2.89
N GLY A 120 18.40 11.44 1.71
CA GLY A 120 19.13 11.33 0.46
C GLY A 120 19.67 9.93 0.18
N ALA A 121 19.51 9.00 1.10
CA ALA A 121 19.95 7.62 0.87
C ALA A 121 19.01 6.91 -0.09
N PRO A 122 19.55 6.08 -0.99
CA PRO A 122 18.71 5.23 -1.84
C PRO A 122 18.13 4.06 -1.04
N ILE A 123 17.21 3.34 -1.65
CA ILE A 123 16.72 2.07 -1.10
C ILE A 123 17.91 1.11 -0.99
N THR A 124 18.05 0.46 0.17
CA THR A 124 19.18 -0.46 0.40
C THR A 124 19.10 -1.66 -0.55
N PRO A 125 20.26 -2.29 -0.88
CA PRO A 125 20.27 -3.43 -1.79
C PRO A 125 19.37 -4.59 -1.34
N ARG A 126 19.32 -4.87 -0.04
CA ARG A 126 18.46 -5.94 0.49
C ARG A 126 16.99 -5.59 0.34
N ALA A 127 16.63 -4.34 0.60
CA ALA A 127 15.26 -3.88 0.42
C ALA A 127 14.87 -3.88 -1.06
N GLN A 128 15.80 -3.59 -1.97
CA GLN A 128 15.54 -3.70 -3.41
C GLN A 128 15.21 -5.11 -3.83
N ASP A 129 15.85 -6.13 -3.25
CA ASP A 129 15.51 -7.53 -3.51
C ASP A 129 14.09 -7.84 -3.04
N ASN A 130 13.74 -7.36 -1.85
CA ASN A 130 12.38 -7.51 -1.33
C ASN A 130 11.36 -6.82 -2.21
N LEU A 131 11.70 -5.63 -2.69
CA LEU A 131 10.84 -4.86 -3.59
C LEU A 131 10.56 -5.60 -4.90
N ARG A 132 11.59 -6.19 -5.52
CA ARG A 132 11.41 -6.96 -6.75
C ARG A 132 10.42 -8.09 -6.56
N GLN A 133 10.53 -8.80 -5.45
CA GLN A 133 9.62 -9.91 -5.14
C GLN A 133 8.19 -9.42 -4.88
N ALA A 134 8.05 -8.28 -4.20
CA ALA A 134 6.75 -7.68 -3.95
C ALA A 134 6.10 -7.23 -5.26
N ILE A 135 6.86 -6.62 -6.16
CA ILE A 135 6.35 -6.19 -7.46
C ILE A 135 5.84 -7.40 -8.25
N ALA A 136 6.62 -8.48 -8.30
CA ALA A 136 6.23 -9.70 -9.01
C ALA A 136 4.94 -10.29 -8.44
N PHE A 137 4.84 -10.37 -7.13
CA PHE A 137 3.65 -10.88 -6.45
C PHE A 137 2.42 -10.02 -6.77
N LEU A 138 2.54 -8.71 -6.63
CA LEU A 138 1.40 -7.81 -6.82
C LEU A 138 0.97 -7.76 -8.29
N ALA A 139 1.93 -7.74 -9.21
CA ALA A 139 1.63 -7.77 -10.64
C ALA A 139 0.83 -9.02 -11.00
N GLU A 140 1.23 -10.18 -10.51
CA GLU A 140 0.50 -11.43 -10.73
C GLU A 140 -0.89 -11.39 -10.11
N THR A 141 -0.99 -10.91 -8.88
CA THR A 141 -2.26 -10.75 -8.18
C THR A 141 -3.24 -9.87 -8.96
N LEU A 142 -2.76 -8.77 -9.51
CA LEU A 142 -3.59 -7.85 -10.27
C LEU A 142 -3.97 -8.40 -11.65
N ARG A 143 -3.10 -9.19 -12.27
CA ARG A 143 -3.40 -9.80 -13.58
C ARG A 143 -4.42 -10.93 -13.49
N VAL A 144 -4.48 -11.62 -12.36
CA VAL A 144 -5.47 -12.69 -12.15
C VAL A 144 -6.89 -12.09 -12.06
N GLY A 145 -7.01 -10.79 -11.86
CA GLY A 145 -8.28 -10.06 -11.98
C GLY A 145 -9.23 -10.30 -10.82
N GLU A 146 -10.31 -11.01 -11.07
CA GLU A 146 -11.43 -11.11 -10.15
C GLU A 146 -11.20 -11.98 -8.92
N LYS A 147 -10.10 -12.75 -8.89
CA LYS A 147 -9.78 -13.56 -7.71
C LYS A 147 -9.11 -12.69 -6.67
N GLU A 148 -9.55 -12.87 -5.43
CA GLU A 148 -8.89 -12.20 -4.34
C GLU A 148 -7.47 -12.75 -4.16
N PRO A 149 -6.49 -11.86 -3.88
CA PRO A 149 -5.15 -12.33 -3.63
C PRO A 149 -5.14 -13.18 -2.36
N ALA A 150 -4.48 -14.34 -2.46
CA ALA A 150 -4.22 -15.15 -1.28
C ALA A 150 -3.14 -14.45 -0.45
N ALA A 151 -3.35 -14.40 0.87
CA ALA A 151 -2.31 -13.88 1.75
C ALA A 151 -1.08 -14.79 1.67
N PRO A 152 0.13 -14.23 1.68
CA PRO A 152 1.33 -15.07 1.77
C PRO A 152 1.29 -15.91 3.05
N ALA A 153 1.68 -17.13 2.90
CA ALA A 153 1.69 -18.05 4.03
C ALA A 153 2.71 -17.60 5.09
#